data_4f11f63acf1329b5b25cd85af42ec29f
#
_entry.id   4f11f63acf1329b5b25cd85af42ec29f
#
_cell.length_a   1.000
_cell.length_b   1.000
_cell.length_c   1.000
_cell.angle_alpha   90.00
_cell.angle_beta   90.00
_cell.angle_gamma   90.00
#
_symmetry.space_group_name_H-M   'P 1'
#
loop_
_entity.id
_entity.type
_entity.pdbx_description
1 polymer ?
#
loop_
_entity_poly.entity_id
_entity_poly.type
_entity_poly.pdbx_seq_one_letter_code
_entity_poly.pdbx_strand_id
1 'polypeptide(L)'
;MEQTIPPAESSIVEFKREWTETVRETFCAFLNSHGGRVYFGVSDDASVVGIDKPDEISRTVHSIFKFSMYPSAESYVQTETLKIKDKNVVVVTILAVSYTHLTLPTTS
;
A
#
# COMPACT_ATOMS: atom_id res chain seq x y z
N MET A 1 5.79 -22.16 -2.15
CA MET A 1 5.68 -21.03 -3.07
C MET A 1 6.54 -19.88 -2.57
N GLU A 2 7.42 -19.40 -3.38
CA GLU A 2 8.30 -18.32 -2.97
C GLU A 2 7.57 -17.01 -2.98
N GLN A 3 7.93 -16.17 -2.02
CA GLN A 3 7.45 -14.81 -1.99
C GLN A 3 8.33 -14.00 -2.92
N THR A 4 7.72 -13.36 -3.89
CA THR A 4 8.46 -12.60 -4.89
C THR A 4 7.84 -11.23 -5.05
N ILE A 5 8.63 -10.36 -5.63
CA ILE A 5 8.23 -9.00 -5.96
C ILE A 5 7.93 -8.94 -7.43
N PRO A 6 6.87 -8.23 -7.84
CA PRO A 6 6.64 -8.06 -9.28
C PRO A 6 7.88 -7.47 -9.94
N PRO A 7 8.10 -7.78 -11.20
CA PRO A 7 9.34 -7.33 -11.87
C PRO A 7 9.38 -5.83 -12.16
N ALA A 8 8.25 -5.15 -12.11
CA ALA A 8 8.22 -3.73 -12.42
C ALA A 8 6.96 -3.10 -11.87
N GLU A 9 6.98 -1.78 -11.72
CA GLU A 9 5.78 -1.04 -11.39
C GLU A 9 4.77 -1.12 -12.53
N SER A 10 3.51 -0.86 -12.20
CA SER A 10 2.44 -0.87 -13.18
C SER A 10 1.32 0.01 -12.65
N SER A 11 0.17 0.00 -13.33
CA SER A 11 -0.97 0.78 -12.85
C SER A 11 -1.54 0.26 -11.53
N ILE A 12 -1.13 -0.94 -11.11
CA ILE A 12 -1.62 -1.52 -9.84
C ILE A 12 -0.47 -1.93 -8.92
N VAL A 13 0.76 -1.56 -9.25
CA VAL A 13 1.92 -1.91 -8.43
C VAL A 13 2.81 -0.69 -8.31
N GLU A 14 3.10 -0.30 -7.08
CA GLU A 14 3.95 0.84 -6.78
C GLU A 14 5.07 0.40 -5.87
N PHE A 15 6.31 0.81 -6.16
CA PHE A 15 7.48 0.53 -5.33
C PHE A 15 7.87 1.79 -4.58
N LYS A 16 8.19 1.64 -3.30
CA LYS A 16 8.69 2.73 -2.46
C LYS A 16 9.88 2.23 -1.66
N ARG A 17 10.98 2.97 -1.72
CA ARG A 17 12.16 2.58 -0.96
C ARG A 17 11.92 2.77 0.53
N GLU A 18 11.13 3.78 0.88
CA GLU A 18 10.87 4.12 2.26
C GLU A 18 9.55 4.87 2.33
N TRP A 19 9.12 5.19 3.53
CA TRP A 19 7.90 5.95 3.72
C TRP A 19 8.08 7.37 3.21
N THR A 20 7.13 7.87 2.44
CA THR A 20 7.04 9.27 2.07
C THR A 20 5.59 9.70 2.19
N GLU A 21 5.37 10.99 2.48
CA GLU A 21 4.00 11.47 2.64
C GLU A 21 3.21 11.44 1.33
N THR A 22 3.89 11.47 0.21
CA THR A 22 3.20 11.41 -1.07
C THR A 22 2.51 10.08 -1.30
N VAL A 23 2.84 9.06 -0.53
CA VAL A 23 2.21 7.76 -0.69
C VAL A 23 0.71 7.81 -0.34
N ARG A 24 0.29 8.81 0.43
CA ARG A 24 -1.14 8.98 0.72
C ARG A 24 -1.94 9.18 -0.55
N GLU A 25 -1.39 9.91 -1.51
CA GLU A 25 -2.04 10.11 -2.79
C GLU A 25 -2.15 8.81 -3.57
N THR A 26 -1.10 8.01 -3.50
CA THR A 26 -1.12 6.69 -4.14
C THR A 26 -2.20 5.80 -3.53
N PHE A 27 -2.33 5.83 -2.21
CA PHE A 27 -3.36 5.04 -1.54
C PHE A 27 -4.74 5.46 -2.03
N CYS A 28 -4.99 6.77 -2.08
CA CYS A 28 -6.30 7.26 -2.53
C CYS A 28 -6.57 6.88 -3.97
N ALA A 29 -5.54 6.98 -4.81
CA ALA A 29 -5.71 6.64 -6.21
C ALA A 29 -6.08 5.18 -6.38
N PHE A 30 -5.40 4.29 -5.67
CA PHE A 30 -5.72 2.87 -5.74
C PHE A 30 -7.12 2.59 -5.23
N LEU A 31 -7.49 3.21 -4.11
CA LEU A 31 -8.80 3.00 -3.50
C LEU A 31 -9.92 3.40 -4.45
N ASN A 32 -9.71 4.45 -5.23
CA ASN A 32 -10.73 4.99 -6.13
C ASN A 32 -10.62 4.49 -7.56
N SER A 33 -9.77 3.50 -7.80
CA SER A 33 -9.64 2.95 -9.14
C SER A 33 -9.82 1.45 -9.09
N HIS A 34 -8.77 0.69 -9.33
CA HIS A 34 -8.86 -0.77 -9.39
C HIS A 34 -8.18 -1.44 -8.21
N GLY A 35 -7.79 -0.65 -7.21
CA GLY A 35 -6.98 -1.19 -6.14
C GLY A 35 -5.54 -1.32 -6.59
N GLY A 36 -4.71 -1.90 -5.73
CA GLY A 36 -3.31 -2.08 -6.07
C GLY A 36 -2.50 -2.47 -4.86
N ARG A 37 -1.20 -2.53 -5.07
CA ARG A 37 -0.27 -2.88 -4.01
C ARG A 37 0.89 -1.90 -3.99
N VAL A 38 1.31 -1.55 -2.79
CA VAL A 38 2.50 -0.73 -2.59
C VAL A 38 3.50 -1.59 -1.84
N TYR A 39 4.70 -1.68 -2.39
CA TYR A 39 5.79 -2.45 -1.78
C TYR A 39 6.79 -1.48 -1.20
N PHE A 40 6.84 -1.41 0.13
CA PHE A 40 7.83 -0.59 0.83
C PHE A 40 9.10 -1.39 1.04
N GLY A 41 10.21 -0.79 0.71
CA GLY A 41 11.50 -1.47 0.79
C GLY A 41 11.99 -1.97 -0.54
N VAL A 42 11.42 -1.45 -1.63
CA VAL A 42 11.77 -1.87 -2.98
C VAL A 42 12.05 -0.62 -3.79
N SER A 43 13.16 -0.63 -4.52
CA SER A 43 13.53 0.51 -5.36
C SER A 43 12.86 0.40 -6.73
N ASP A 44 13.00 1.44 -7.52
CA ASP A 44 12.31 1.52 -8.81
C ASP A 44 12.67 0.39 -9.76
N ASP A 45 13.85 -0.18 -9.62
CA ASP A 45 14.29 -1.27 -10.48
C ASP A 45 13.93 -2.64 -9.90
N ALA A 46 13.04 -2.67 -8.92
CA ALA A 46 12.57 -3.90 -8.27
C ALA A 46 13.62 -4.55 -7.38
N SER A 47 14.67 -3.81 -7.02
CA SER A 47 15.67 -4.33 -6.09
C SER A 47 15.16 -4.17 -4.66
N VAL A 48 15.38 -5.19 -3.83
CA VAL A 48 14.96 -5.15 -2.44
C VAL A 48 15.98 -4.39 -1.63
N VAL A 49 15.56 -3.26 -1.05
CA VAL A 49 16.44 -2.47 -0.18
C VAL A 49 16.10 -2.63 1.29
N GLY A 50 14.86 -3.02 1.59
CA GLY A 50 14.47 -3.34 2.95
C GLY A 50 13.96 -2.16 3.75
N ILE A 51 13.21 -2.48 4.79
CA ILE A 51 12.64 -1.50 5.73
C ILE A 51 13.13 -1.86 7.12
N ASP A 52 13.65 -0.88 7.85
CA ASP A 52 14.14 -1.12 9.19
C ASP A 52 13.05 -1.40 10.20
N LYS A 53 11.93 -0.70 10.08
CA LYS A 53 10.86 -0.80 11.07
C LYS A 53 9.54 -1.07 10.37
N PRO A 54 9.35 -2.31 9.89
CA PRO A 54 8.14 -2.64 9.14
C PRO A 54 6.87 -2.45 9.95
N ASP A 55 6.90 -2.68 11.26
CA ASP A 55 5.71 -2.53 12.07
C ASP A 55 5.23 -1.08 12.11
N GLU A 56 6.14 -0.12 12.06
CA GLU A 56 5.75 1.27 12.06
C GLU A 56 5.01 1.63 10.79
N ILE A 57 5.48 1.13 9.66
CA ILE A 57 4.80 1.39 8.40
C ILE A 57 3.40 0.79 8.43
N SER A 58 3.29 -0.45 8.90
CA SER A 58 2.00 -1.11 8.97
C SER A 58 1.01 -0.32 9.83
N ARG A 59 1.45 0.11 11.01
CA ARG A 59 0.59 0.88 11.89
C ARG A 59 0.19 2.22 11.29
N THR A 60 1.14 2.89 10.63
CA THR A 60 0.86 4.17 10.01
C THR A 60 -0.17 4.02 8.89
N VAL A 61 -0.01 2.98 8.08
CA VAL A 61 -0.95 2.73 6.99
C VAL A 61 -2.36 2.50 7.53
N HIS A 62 -2.48 1.63 8.53
CA HIS A 62 -3.81 1.36 9.10
C HIS A 62 -4.41 2.60 9.73
N SER A 63 -3.58 3.42 10.37
CA SER A 63 -4.06 4.66 10.97
C SER A 63 -4.60 5.61 9.90
N ILE A 64 -3.91 5.70 8.77
CA ILE A 64 -4.36 6.57 7.68
C ILE A 64 -5.72 6.11 7.17
N PHE A 65 -5.88 4.82 6.91
CA PHE A 65 -7.13 4.32 6.35
C PHE A 65 -8.27 4.39 7.37
N LYS A 66 -7.95 4.30 8.65
CA LYS A 66 -8.97 4.34 9.67
C LYS A 66 -9.40 5.77 10.02
N PHE A 67 -8.44 6.68 10.11
CA PHE A 67 -8.71 8.01 10.67
C PHE A 67 -8.62 9.13 9.66
N SER A 68 -7.84 8.98 8.59
CA SER A 68 -7.63 10.07 7.64
C SER A 68 -8.49 9.94 6.39
N MET A 69 -9.21 8.87 6.26
CA MET A 69 -10.12 8.68 5.14
C MET A 69 -11.56 8.74 5.65
N TYR A 70 -12.42 9.33 4.85
CA TYR A 70 -13.81 9.48 5.25
C TYR A 70 -14.71 9.05 4.10
N PRO A 71 -15.61 8.10 4.32
CA PRO A 71 -15.69 7.30 5.55
C PRO A 71 -14.45 6.42 5.72
N SER A 72 -14.31 5.85 6.90
CA SER A 72 -13.16 5.02 7.19
C SER A 72 -13.04 3.90 6.17
N ALA A 73 -11.82 3.69 5.68
CA ALA A 73 -11.58 2.68 4.67
C ALA A 73 -10.64 1.58 5.18
N GLU A 74 -10.57 1.40 6.50
CA GLU A 74 -9.64 0.42 7.06
C GLU A 74 -9.92 -0.99 6.55
N SER A 75 -11.16 -1.34 6.28
CA SER A 75 -11.49 -2.67 5.78
C SER A 75 -11.06 -2.89 4.34
N TYR A 76 -10.57 -1.85 3.67
CA TYR A 76 -10.11 -1.96 2.29
C TYR A 76 -8.60 -2.04 2.17
N VAL A 77 -7.89 -2.14 3.30
CA VAL A 77 -6.44 -2.21 3.27
C VAL A 77 -5.96 -3.40 4.08
N GLN A 78 -4.92 -4.05 3.59
CA GLN A 78 -4.25 -5.13 4.29
C GLN A 78 -2.75 -4.89 4.20
N THR A 79 -2.04 -5.24 5.25
CA THR A 79 -0.59 -5.11 5.26
C THR A 79 0.03 -6.46 5.59
N GLU A 80 1.18 -6.70 5.03
CA GLU A 80 1.92 -7.93 5.26
C GLU A 80 3.40 -7.61 5.19
N THR A 81 4.18 -8.23 6.05
CA THR A 81 5.63 -8.09 6.00
C THR A 81 6.22 -9.36 5.43
N LEU A 82 6.96 -9.20 4.34
CA LEU A 82 7.66 -10.30 3.70
C LEU A 82 9.14 -10.20 4.03
N LYS A 83 9.79 -11.35 4.20
CA LYS A 83 11.23 -11.36 4.38
C LYS A 83 11.85 -11.91 3.11
N ILE A 84 12.57 -11.06 2.41
CA ILE A 84 13.19 -11.41 1.13
C ILE A 84 14.67 -11.13 1.25
N LYS A 85 15.52 -12.16 1.11
CA LYS A 85 16.96 -12.02 1.20
C LYS A 85 17.36 -11.32 2.50
N ASP A 86 16.72 -11.73 3.60
CA ASP A 86 16.98 -11.19 4.93
C ASP A 86 16.59 -9.73 5.09
N LYS A 87 15.80 -9.19 4.19
CA LYS A 87 15.32 -7.81 4.27
C LYS A 87 13.80 -7.82 4.37
N ASN A 88 13.26 -6.84 5.10
CA ASN A 88 11.83 -6.75 5.30
C ASN A 88 11.21 -5.87 4.23
N VAL A 89 10.16 -6.37 3.62
CA VAL A 89 9.36 -5.63 2.65
C VAL A 89 7.94 -5.58 3.16
N VAL A 90 7.37 -4.40 3.26
CA VAL A 90 5.98 -4.27 3.69
C VAL A 90 5.11 -4.12 2.45
N VAL A 91 4.17 -5.05 2.30
CA VAL A 91 3.24 -5.04 1.17
C VAL A 91 1.91 -4.51 1.68
N VAL A 92 1.47 -3.41 1.08
CA VAL A 92 0.17 -2.83 1.40
C VAL A 92 -0.75 -3.14 0.23
N THR A 93 -1.79 -3.92 0.49
CA THR A 93 -2.77 -4.28 -0.52
C THR A 93 -4.01 -3.44 -0.31
N ILE A 94 -4.43 -2.73 -1.35
CA ILE A 94 -5.55 -1.82 -1.30
C ILE A 94 -6.61 -2.33 -2.25
N LEU A 95 -7.82 -2.51 -1.72
CA LEU A 95 -8.96 -2.96 -2.53
C LEU A 95 -9.70 -1.74 -3.04
N ALA A 96 -10.23 -1.85 -4.25
CA ALA A 96 -11.03 -0.77 -4.80
C ALA A 96 -12.36 -0.68 -4.06
N VAL A 97 -12.81 0.53 -3.77
CA VAL A 97 -14.11 0.70 -3.15
C VAL A 97 -15.19 0.50 -4.20
N SER A 98 -16.33 0.02 -3.73
CA SER A 98 -17.48 -0.18 -4.60
C SER A 98 -18.33 1.08 -4.57
N TYR A 99 -18.66 1.59 -5.76
CA TYR A 99 -19.47 2.79 -5.85
C TYR A 99 -20.90 2.54 -5.40
N THR A 100 -21.31 1.30 -5.37
CA THR A 100 -22.67 1.01 -4.95
C THR A 100 -22.83 0.99 -3.44
N HIS A 101 -21.73 0.91 -2.71
CA HIS A 101 -21.81 0.73 -1.27
C HIS A 101 -21.16 1.82 -0.48
N LEU A 102 -20.18 2.47 -1.04
CA LEU A 102 -19.34 3.37 -0.28
C LEU A 102 -19.26 4.70 -1.00
N THR A 103 -19.57 5.75 -0.29
CA THR A 103 -19.50 7.09 -0.85
C THR A 103 -18.30 7.78 -0.24
N LEU A 104 -17.31 8.03 -1.06
CA LEU A 104 -16.16 8.81 -0.62
C LEU A 104 -16.50 10.29 -0.68
N PRO A 105 -15.79 11.12 0.07
CA PRO A 105 -16.13 12.53 0.14
C PRO A 105 -16.16 13.20 -1.22
N THR A 106 -15.39 12.72 -2.16
CA THR A 106 -15.30 13.33 -3.47
C THR A 106 -16.35 12.84 -4.43
N THR A 107 -17.15 11.88 -4.05
CA THR A 107 -18.08 11.27 -4.97
C THR A 107 -19.49 11.77 -4.81
N SER A 108 -19.73 12.59 -3.94
CA SER A 108 -21.05 13.13 -3.67
C SER A 108 -22.12 12.72 -4.66
#